data_c6dee8fc7496b6670119924a039b05f1
#
_entry.id   c6dee8fc7496b6670119924a039b05f1
#
_cell.length_a   1.000
_cell.length_b   1.000
_cell.length_c   1.000
_cell.angle_alpha   90.00
_cell.angle_beta   90.00
_cell.angle_gamma   90.00
#
_symmetry.space_group_name_H-M   'P 1'
#
loop_
_entity.id
_entity.type
_entity.pdbx_description
1 polymer ?
#
loop_
_entity_poly.entity_id
_entity_poly.type
_entity_poly.pdbx_seq_one_letter_code
_entity_poly.pdbx_strand_id
1 'polypeptide(L)'
;MRQLLQDMRDLFALAWPVVISRTGILTLSITDTVMVGHYASEHLAYVGIGMVPSNIFILVMIGLLMGTSVLVSNRFGAGETAKTGEVWWLSLPWGIAIGLMGFAICAFGETLLLLSGQTPELAEKGGRISFIAGLSLPLAAIHMTTGFFLEGVRNPRPGMVIICLLYTSDAADDPTC
;
A
#
# COMPACT_ATOMS: atom_id res chain seq x y z
N MET A 1 -34.89 -2.73 15.63
CA MET A 1 -33.98 -3.75 16.19
C MET A 1 -33.50 -4.76 15.14
N ARG A 2 -34.40 -5.38 14.33
CA ARG A 2 -33.98 -6.31 13.25
C ARG A 2 -33.12 -5.65 12.15
N GLN A 3 -33.47 -4.45 11.70
CA GLN A 3 -32.67 -3.70 10.72
C GLN A 3 -31.26 -3.41 11.25
N LEU A 4 -31.14 -2.94 12.49
CA LEU A 4 -29.84 -2.65 13.11
C LEU A 4 -28.94 -3.90 13.17
N LEU A 5 -29.51 -5.07 13.49
CA LEU A 5 -28.77 -6.33 13.50
C LEU A 5 -28.35 -6.79 12.11
N GLN A 6 -29.16 -6.54 11.08
CA GLN A 6 -28.82 -6.81 9.70
C GLN A 6 -27.69 -5.89 9.22
N ASP A 7 -27.80 -4.59 9.49
CA ASP A 7 -26.78 -3.59 9.13
C ASP A 7 -25.45 -3.89 9.82
N MET A 8 -25.47 -4.30 11.09
CA MET A 8 -24.27 -4.73 11.81
C MET A 8 -23.65 -5.98 11.19
N ARG A 9 -24.44 -6.98 10.83
CA ARG A 9 -23.96 -8.21 10.18
C ARG A 9 -23.31 -7.90 8.82
N ASP A 10 -23.91 -7.01 8.04
CA ASP A 10 -23.41 -6.61 6.74
C ASP A 10 -22.09 -5.82 6.88
N LEU A 11 -21.99 -4.94 7.90
CA LEU A 11 -20.77 -4.24 8.23
C LEU A 11 -19.64 -5.22 8.64
N PHE A 12 -19.94 -6.21 9.49
CA PHE A 12 -18.97 -7.24 9.86
C PHE A 12 -18.51 -8.07 8.66
N ALA A 13 -19.44 -8.43 7.78
CA ALA A 13 -19.12 -9.21 6.58
C ALA A 13 -18.21 -8.45 5.61
N LEU A 14 -18.31 -7.12 5.55
CA LEU A 14 -17.43 -6.26 4.77
C LEU A 14 -16.10 -5.98 5.48
N ALA A 15 -16.13 -5.77 6.80
CA ALA A 15 -14.93 -5.44 7.57
C ALA A 15 -13.95 -6.61 7.67
N TRP A 16 -14.46 -7.85 7.82
CA TRP A 16 -13.62 -9.02 8.05
C TRP A 16 -12.55 -9.27 6.97
N PRO A 17 -12.87 -9.25 5.65
CA PRO A 17 -11.87 -9.41 4.60
C PRO A 17 -10.82 -8.29 4.61
N VAL A 18 -11.23 -7.06 4.91
CA VAL A 18 -10.32 -5.91 5.00
C VAL A 18 -9.36 -6.08 6.17
N VAL A 19 -9.88 -6.50 7.35
CA VAL A 19 -9.05 -6.76 8.54
C VAL A 19 -8.02 -7.84 8.25
N ILE A 20 -8.41 -8.96 7.64
CA ILE A 20 -7.47 -10.05 7.28
C ILE A 20 -6.38 -9.51 6.36
N SER A 21 -6.75 -8.76 5.31
CA SER A 21 -5.78 -8.18 4.38
C SER A 21 -4.78 -7.25 5.07
N ARG A 22 -5.25 -6.37 5.95
CA ARG A 22 -4.39 -5.43 6.68
C ARG A 22 -3.49 -6.15 7.70
N THR A 23 -4.01 -7.18 8.37
CA THR A 23 -3.22 -8.02 9.28
C THR A 23 -2.12 -8.76 8.52
N GLY A 24 -2.42 -9.31 7.33
CA GLY A 24 -1.43 -9.95 6.48
C GLY A 24 -0.27 -9.02 6.11
N ILE A 25 -0.57 -7.79 5.67
CA ILE A 25 0.45 -6.78 5.34
C ILE A 25 1.31 -6.44 6.57
N LEU A 26 0.68 -6.26 7.74
CA LEU A 26 1.42 -5.96 8.98
C LEU A 26 2.32 -7.13 9.41
N THR A 27 1.85 -8.36 9.30
CA THR A 27 2.64 -9.55 9.61
C THR A 27 3.85 -9.66 8.70
N LEU A 28 3.68 -9.44 7.39
CA LEU A 28 4.78 -9.42 6.42
C LEU A 28 5.81 -8.36 6.80
N SER A 29 5.38 -7.13 7.06
CA SER A 29 6.28 -6.03 7.45
C SER A 29 7.05 -6.30 8.74
N ILE A 30 6.42 -6.95 9.72
CA ILE A 30 7.09 -7.35 10.98
C ILE A 30 8.12 -8.44 10.69
N THR A 31 7.77 -9.44 9.87
CA THR A 31 8.66 -10.53 9.49
C THR A 31 9.90 -9.99 8.78
N ASP A 32 9.74 -9.12 7.79
CA ASP A 32 10.84 -8.48 7.06
C ASP A 32 11.76 -7.72 8.02
N THR A 33 11.18 -6.96 8.95
CA THR A 33 11.95 -6.19 9.94
C THR A 33 12.76 -7.12 10.85
N VAL A 34 12.17 -8.21 11.32
CA VAL A 34 12.84 -9.20 12.18
C VAL A 34 13.95 -9.92 11.43
N MET A 35 13.72 -10.33 10.17
CA MET A 35 14.72 -11.01 9.35
C MET A 35 15.92 -10.10 9.08
N VAL A 36 15.69 -8.87 8.65
CA VAL A 36 16.78 -7.89 8.41
C VAL A 36 17.53 -7.59 9.70
N GLY A 37 16.82 -7.42 10.82
CA GLY A 37 17.44 -7.15 12.13
C GLY A 37 18.28 -8.29 12.66
N HIS A 38 17.93 -9.55 12.36
CA HIS A 38 18.73 -10.72 12.73
C HIS A 38 20.01 -10.87 11.90
N TYR A 39 19.96 -10.45 10.63
CA TYR A 39 21.13 -10.55 9.75
C TYR A 39 22.22 -9.56 10.14
N ALA A 40 21.90 -8.28 10.31
CA ALA A 40 22.79 -7.26 10.85
C ALA A 40 22.01 -6.00 11.25
N SER A 41 22.23 -5.51 12.46
CA SER A 41 21.57 -4.31 12.98
C SER A 41 21.83 -3.04 12.14
N GLU A 42 23.01 -2.95 11.51
CA GLU A 42 23.34 -1.84 10.61
C GLU A 42 22.46 -1.82 9.35
N HIS A 43 22.13 -2.99 8.79
CA HIS A 43 21.24 -3.09 7.64
C HIS A 43 19.82 -2.63 7.97
N LEU A 44 19.37 -2.85 9.20
CA LEU A 44 18.08 -2.35 9.66
C LEU A 44 18.02 -0.81 9.64
N ALA A 45 19.12 -0.14 10.00
CA ALA A 45 19.20 1.32 9.93
C ALA A 45 19.13 1.82 8.48
N TYR A 46 19.84 1.16 7.56
CA TYR A 46 19.81 1.51 6.12
C TYR A 46 18.41 1.32 5.51
N VAL A 47 17.76 0.20 5.81
CA VAL A 47 16.39 -0.07 5.36
C VAL A 47 15.41 0.92 5.99
N GLY A 48 15.49 1.14 7.30
CA GLY A 48 14.60 2.04 8.01
C GLY A 48 14.61 3.45 7.42
N ILE A 49 15.81 4.02 7.24
CA ILE A 49 15.92 5.40 6.71
C ILE A 49 15.64 5.47 5.21
N GLY A 50 16.02 4.46 4.45
CA GLY A 50 15.79 4.40 3.00
C GLY A 50 14.33 4.26 2.61
N MET A 51 13.51 3.66 3.48
CA MET A 51 12.06 3.52 3.28
C MET A 51 11.26 4.79 3.62
N VAL A 52 11.85 5.77 4.33
CA VAL A 52 11.12 6.97 4.77
C VAL A 52 10.50 7.75 3.60
N PRO A 53 11.23 8.08 2.50
CA PRO A 53 10.63 8.83 1.41
C PRO A 53 9.45 8.10 0.76
N SER A 54 9.59 6.80 0.48
CA SER A 54 8.53 6.00 -0.13
C SER A 54 7.31 5.87 0.78
N ASN A 55 7.50 5.69 2.09
CA ASN A 55 6.40 5.63 3.06
C ASN A 55 5.60 6.94 3.12
N ILE A 56 6.25 8.10 3.03
CA ILE A 56 5.57 9.39 2.97
C ILE A 56 4.65 9.44 1.73
N PHE A 57 5.15 9.02 0.56
CA PHE A 57 4.34 8.98 -0.66
C PHE A 57 3.20 7.98 -0.59
N ILE A 58 3.39 6.83 0.04
CA ILE A 58 2.31 5.87 0.30
C ILE A 58 1.20 6.51 1.15
N LEU A 59 1.54 7.24 2.21
CA LEU A 59 0.56 7.94 3.04
C LEU A 59 -0.20 9.02 2.25
N VAL A 60 0.51 9.79 1.42
CA VAL A 60 -0.12 10.78 0.53
C VAL A 60 -1.06 10.10 -0.46
N MET A 61 -0.65 8.99 -1.08
CA MET A 61 -1.50 8.20 -1.97
C MET A 61 -2.75 7.68 -1.27
N ILE A 62 -2.62 7.15 -0.05
CA ILE A 62 -3.78 6.69 0.75
C ILE A 62 -4.76 7.84 0.94
N GLY A 63 -4.28 9.01 1.37
CA GLY A 63 -5.13 10.18 1.62
C GLY A 63 -5.88 10.66 0.37
N LEU A 64 -5.19 10.76 -0.76
CA LEU A 64 -5.77 11.26 -2.01
C LEU A 64 -6.68 10.22 -2.68
N LEU A 65 -6.23 8.96 -2.75
CA LEU A 65 -6.97 7.89 -3.43
C LEU A 65 -8.15 7.36 -2.61
N MET A 66 -8.19 7.59 -1.29
CA MET A 66 -9.36 7.25 -0.46
C MET A 66 -10.63 7.96 -0.94
N GLY A 67 -10.50 9.14 -1.57
CA GLY A 67 -11.61 9.82 -2.26
C GLY A 67 -12.28 8.96 -3.33
N THR A 68 -11.54 8.06 -3.98
CA THR A 68 -12.09 7.10 -4.96
C THR A 68 -13.12 6.17 -4.30
N SER A 69 -12.83 5.62 -3.12
CA SER A 69 -13.76 4.76 -2.38
C SER A 69 -15.04 5.50 -2.01
N VAL A 70 -14.95 6.76 -1.60
CA VAL A 70 -16.11 7.61 -1.26
C VAL A 70 -16.98 7.86 -2.49
N LEU A 71 -16.39 8.27 -3.62
CA LEU A 71 -17.12 8.53 -4.85
C LEU A 71 -17.78 7.27 -5.41
N VAL A 72 -17.05 6.15 -5.41
CA VAL A 72 -17.57 4.85 -5.87
C VAL A 72 -18.72 4.38 -4.99
N SER A 73 -18.58 4.45 -3.65
CA SER A 73 -19.64 4.02 -2.73
C SER A 73 -20.91 4.85 -2.86
N ASN A 74 -20.78 6.17 -3.10
CA ASN A 74 -21.94 7.04 -3.35
C ASN A 74 -22.66 6.66 -4.64
N ARG A 75 -21.93 6.43 -5.75
CA ARG A 75 -22.51 5.99 -7.04
C ARG A 75 -23.15 4.61 -6.94
N PHE A 76 -22.47 3.69 -6.26
CA PHE A 76 -22.98 2.35 -6.03
C PHE A 76 -24.26 2.35 -5.18
N GLY A 77 -24.29 3.15 -4.11
CA GLY A 77 -25.48 3.34 -3.26
C GLY A 77 -26.66 3.99 -3.98
N ALA A 78 -26.39 4.84 -4.99
CA ALA A 78 -27.42 5.44 -5.85
C ALA A 78 -27.93 4.47 -6.94
N GLY A 79 -27.40 3.25 -7.05
CA GLY A 79 -27.77 2.28 -8.09
C GLY A 79 -27.10 2.53 -9.45
N GLU A 80 -26.18 3.52 -9.55
CA GLU A 80 -25.49 3.91 -10.78
C GLU A 80 -24.22 3.07 -11.00
N THR A 81 -24.35 1.75 -11.04
CA THR A 81 -23.21 0.81 -11.12
C THR A 81 -22.30 1.03 -12.32
N ALA A 82 -22.84 1.43 -13.47
CA ALA A 82 -22.05 1.73 -14.66
C ALA A 82 -21.08 2.91 -14.42
N LYS A 83 -21.51 3.92 -13.66
CA LYS A 83 -20.69 5.10 -13.34
C LYS A 83 -19.60 4.84 -12.31
N THR A 84 -19.65 3.74 -11.57
CA THR A 84 -18.56 3.39 -10.63
C THR A 84 -17.27 3.07 -11.38
N GLY A 85 -17.35 2.41 -12.54
CA GLY A 85 -16.20 2.14 -13.41
C GLY A 85 -15.57 3.42 -13.99
N GLU A 86 -16.37 4.44 -14.28
CA GLU A 86 -15.86 5.75 -14.74
C GLU A 86 -14.99 6.41 -13.66
N VAL A 87 -15.43 6.36 -12.39
CA VAL A 87 -14.65 6.90 -11.26
C VAL A 87 -13.31 6.19 -11.15
N TRP A 88 -13.29 4.85 -11.24
CA TRP A 88 -12.05 4.08 -11.20
C TRP A 88 -11.10 4.47 -12.33
N TRP A 89 -11.62 4.54 -13.57
CA TRP A 89 -10.83 4.90 -14.75
C TRP A 89 -10.25 6.32 -14.67
N LEU A 90 -11.01 7.25 -14.10
CA LEU A 90 -10.54 8.64 -13.89
C LEU A 90 -9.52 8.73 -12.74
N SER A 91 -9.61 7.87 -11.72
CA SER A 91 -8.69 7.88 -10.58
C SER A 91 -7.32 7.26 -10.91
N LEU A 92 -7.27 6.31 -11.86
CA LEU A 92 -6.04 5.61 -12.25
C LEU A 92 -4.91 6.54 -12.72
N PRO A 93 -5.10 7.46 -13.69
CA PRO A 93 -4.02 8.34 -14.14
C PRO A 93 -3.52 9.27 -13.03
N TRP A 94 -4.40 9.73 -12.15
CA TRP A 94 -3.99 10.51 -10.98
C TRP A 94 -3.13 9.70 -10.00
N GLY A 95 -3.53 8.47 -9.72
CA GLY A 95 -2.73 7.55 -8.91
C GLY A 95 -1.36 7.31 -9.51
N ILE A 96 -1.29 6.99 -10.80
CA ILE A 96 -0.03 6.76 -11.52
C ILE A 96 0.84 8.02 -11.52
N ALA A 97 0.27 9.21 -11.74
CA ALA A 97 1.01 10.47 -11.73
C ALA A 97 1.66 10.73 -10.36
N ILE A 98 0.91 10.50 -9.27
CA ILE A 98 1.44 10.63 -7.90
C ILE A 98 2.52 9.58 -7.63
N GLY A 99 2.33 8.33 -8.07
CA GLY A 99 3.32 7.27 -7.95
C GLY A 99 4.61 7.58 -8.71
N LEU A 100 4.51 8.11 -9.93
CA LEU A 100 5.67 8.55 -10.73
C LEU A 100 6.39 9.74 -10.10
N MET A 101 5.65 10.69 -9.54
CA MET A 101 6.23 11.82 -8.79
C MET A 101 6.98 11.31 -7.57
N GLY A 102 6.40 10.37 -6.82
CA GLY A 102 7.04 9.72 -5.70
C GLY A 102 8.32 8.98 -6.10
N PHE A 103 8.28 8.22 -7.19
CA PHE A 103 9.47 7.58 -7.75
C PHE A 103 10.55 8.60 -8.11
N ALA A 104 10.19 9.68 -8.81
CA ALA A 104 11.16 10.72 -9.18
C ALA A 104 11.86 11.33 -7.95
N ILE A 105 11.12 11.55 -6.85
CA ILE A 105 11.69 12.08 -5.61
C ILE A 105 12.54 11.02 -4.91
N CYS A 106 12.09 9.77 -4.84
CA CYS A 106 12.85 8.66 -4.27
C CYS A 106 14.14 8.36 -5.06
N ALA A 107 14.19 8.68 -6.35
CA ALA A 107 15.40 8.56 -7.17
C ALA A 107 16.53 9.50 -6.71
N PHE A 108 16.18 10.60 -6.05
CA PHE A 108 17.14 11.51 -5.39
C PHE A 108 17.30 11.20 -3.90
N GLY A 109 17.00 9.99 -3.47
CA GLY A 109 16.99 9.56 -2.06
C GLY A 109 18.32 9.83 -1.34
N GLU A 110 19.47 9.57 -1.99
CA GLU A 110 20.79 9.86 -1.44
C GLU A 110 20.95 11.35 -1.13
N THR A 111 20.64 12.21 -2.10
CA THR A 111 20.71 13.68 -1.93
C THR A 111 19.80 14.17 -0.81
N LEU A 112 18.58 13.63 -0.73
CA LEU A 112 17.62 13.98 0.33
C LEU A 112 18.14 13.58 1.71
N LEU A 113 18.76 12.40 1.83
CA LEU A 113 19.33 11.92 3.08
C LEU A 113 20.54 12.73 3.50
N LEU A 114 21.41 13.14 2.56
CA LEU A 114 22.53 14.02 2.83
C LEU A 114 22.04 15.41 3.32
N LEU A 115 21.03 15.96 2.67
CA LEU A 115 20.42 17.24 3.09
C LEU A 115 19.76 17.15 4.47
N SER A 116 19.29 15.96 4.86
CA SER A 116 18.74 15.69 6.19
C SER A 116 19.82 15.52 7.27
N GLY A 117 21.10 15.68 6.93
CA GLY A 117 22.22 15.58 7.88
C GLY A 117 22.65 14.15 8.20
N GLN A 118 22.30 13.18 7.37
CA GLN A 118 22.74 11.80 7.54
C GLN A 118 24.20 11.64 7.11
N THR A 119 24.89 10.61 7.67
CA THR A 119 26.26 10.30 7.28
C THR A 119 26.31 9.88 5.80
N PRO A 120 27.44 10.14 5.09
CA PRO A 120 27.55 9.78 3.67
C PRO A 120 27.30 8.29 3.39
N GLU A 121 27.77 7.42 4.27
CA GLU A 121 27.56 5.96 4.14
C GLU A 121 26.07 5.58 4.28
N LEU A 122 25.38 6.17 5.27
CA LEU A 122 23.97 5.93 5.49
C LEU A 122 23.11 6.49 4.33
N ALA A 123 23.52 7.65 3.79
CA ALA A 123 22.85 8.28 2.66
C ALA A 123 23.00 7.47 1.37
N GLU A 124 24.20 6.95 1.07
CA GLU A 124 24.44 6.12 -0.10
C GLU A 124 23.62 4.83 -0.05
N LYS A 125 23.76 4.05 1.04
CA LYS A 125 23.06 2.76 1.18
C LYS A 125 21.52 2.95 1.31
N GLY A 126 21.09 3.92 2.10
CA GLY A 126 19.66 4.29 2.24
C GLY A 126 19.09 4.84 0.93
N GLY A 127 19.84 5.61 0.18
CA GLY A 127 19.46 6.14 -1.14
C GLY A 127 19.18 5.05 -2.16
N ARG A 128 20.02 3.99 -2.20
CA ARG A 128 19.77 2.81 -3.05
C ARG A 128 18.46 2.11 -2.69
N ILE A 129 18.18 1.96 -1.40
CA ILE A 129 16.92 1.37 -0.92
C ILE A 129 15.74 2.26 -1.30
N SER A 130 15.88 3.58 -1.11
CA SER A 130 14.85 4.56 -1.51
C SER A 130 14.54 4.48 -3.01
N PHE A 131 15.57 4.35 -3.87
CA PHE A 131 15.39 4.20 -5.31
C PHE A 131 14.58 2.93 -5.65
N ILE A 132 14.97 1.77 -5.08
CA ILE A 132 14.28 0.49 -5.32
C ILE A 132 12.85 0.55 -4.82
N ALA A 133 12.63 1.05 -3.60
CA ALA A 133 11.29 1.23 -3.03
C ALA A 133 10.45 2.22 -3.86
N GLY A 134 11.07 3.30 -4.34
CA GLY A 134 10.42 4.27 -5.20
C GLY A 134 9.90 3.68 -6.51
N LEU A 135 10.63 2.73 -7.10
CA LEU A 135 10.24 2.05 -8.34
C LEU A 135 8.91 1.28 -8.20
N SER A 136 8.58 0.84 -7.01
CA SER A 136 7.30 0.16 -6.73
C SER A 136 6.10 1.11 -6.61
N LEU A 137 6.30 2.42 -6.40
CA LEU A 137 5.23 3.38 -6.13
C LEU A 137 4.18 3.50 -7.24
N PRO A 138 4.52 3.51 -8.56
CA PRO A 138 3.51 3.54 -9.61
C PRO A 138 2.62 2.29 -9.61
N LEU A 139 3.20 1.11 -9.35
CA LEU A 139 2.45 -0.14 -9.24
C LEU A 139 1.59 -0.16 -7.98
N ALA A 140 2.12 0.32 -6.86
CA ALA A 140 1.38 0.48 -5.61
C ALA A 140 0.18 1.42 -5.78
N ALA A 141 0.31 2.49 -6.58
CA ALA A 141 -0.80 3.40 -6.88
C ALA A 141 -1.94 2.70 -7.64
N ILE A 142 -1.62 1.87 -8.63
CA ILE A 142 -2.62 1.07 -9.38
C ILE A 142 -3.32 0.10 -8.43
N HIS A 143 -2.54 -0.61 -7.60
CA HIS A 143 -3.07 -1.54 -6.61
C HIS A 143 -4.00 -0.84 -5.61
N MET A 144 -3.58 0.30 -5.04
CA MET A 144 -4.38 1.06 -4.08
C MET A 144 -5.66 1.63 -4.71
N THR A 145 -5.58 2.20 -5.92
CA THR A 145 -6.76 2.73 -6.63
C THR A 145 -7.78 1.62 -6.85
N THR A 146 -7.32 0.44 -7.28
CA THR A 146 -8.18 -0.72 -7.51
C THR A 146 -8.74 -1.26 -6.19
N GLY A 147 -7.94 -1.30 -5.12
CA GLY A 147 -8.37 -1.69 -3.79
C GLY A 147 -9.50 -0.79 -3.26
N PHE A 148 -9.33 0.53 -3.32
CA PHE A 148 -10.36 1.49 -2.90
C PHE A 148 -11.62 1.43 -3.77
N PHE A 149 -11.49 1.13 -5.07
CA PHE A 149 -12.64 0.85 -5.92
C PHE A 149 -13.41 -0.38 -5.44
N LEU A 150 -12.71 -1.50 -5.19
CA LEU A 150 -13.33 -2.75 -4.72
C LEU A 150 -13.98 -2.59 -3.34
N GLU A 151 -13.39 -1.83 -2.45
CA GLU A 151 -13.99 -1.45 -1.16
C GLU A 151 -15.28 -0.64 -1.38
N GLY A 152 -15.26 0.32 -2.31
CA GLY A 152 -16.41 1.17 -2.65
C GLY A 152 -17.61 0.41 -3.24
N VAL A 153 -17.37 -0.64 -4.04
CA VAL A 153 -18.43 -1.53 -4.57
C VAL A 153 -18.80 -2.67 -3.61
N ARG A 154 -18.35 -2.61 -2.36
CA ARG A 154 -18.60 -3.61 -1.31
C ARG A 154 -18.11 -5.02 -1.64
N ASN A 155 -17.05 -5.14 -2.44
CA ASN A 155 -16.45 -6.42 -2.79
C ASN A 155 -14.93 -6.44 -2.53
N PRO A 156 -14.46 -6.41 -1.26
CA PRO A 156 -13.04 -6.41 -0.93
C PRO A 156 -12.36 -7.78 -1.07
N ARG A 157 -13.11 -8.86 -1.37
CA ARG A 157 -12.59 -10.23 -1.44
C ARG A 157 -11.43 -10.44 -2.42
N PRO A 158 -11.45 -9.88 -3.66
CA PRO A 158 -10.32 -10.06 -4.57
C PRO A 158 -9.00 -9.51 -4.00
N GLY A 159 -9.04 -8.35 -3.32
CA GLY A 159 -7.87 -7.78 -2.65
C GLY A 159 -7.31 -8.71 -1.57
N MET A 160 -8.18 -9.31 -0.75
CA MET A 160 -7.78 -10.28 0.26
C MET A 160 -7.09 -11.51 -0.36
N VAL A 161 -7.67 -12.06 -1.43
CA VAL A 161 -7.11 -13.26 -2.11
C VAL A 161 -5.74 -12.96 -2.69
N ILE A 162 -5.55 -11.80 -3.33
CA ILE A 162 -4.25 -11.39 -3.89
C ILE A 162 -3.18 -11.30 -2.80
N ILE A 163 -3.50 -10.66 -1.66
CA ILE A 163 -2.56 -10.53 -0.53
C ILE A 163 -2.24 -11.90 0.07
N CYS A 164 -3.23 -12.78 0.25
CA CYS A 164 -3.00 -14.14 0.74
C CYS A 164 -2.13 -14.96 -0.22
N LEU A 165 -2.32 -14.84 -1.53
CA LEU A 165 -1.50 -15.54 -2.53
C LEU A 165 -0.05 -15.02 -2.54
N LEU A 166 0.15 -13.71 -2.45
CA LEU A 166 1.49 -13.13 -2.34
C LEU A 166 2.21 -13.63 -1.08
N TYR A 167 1.50 -13.66 0.07
CA TYR A 167 2.06 -14.16 1.32
C TYR A 167 2.47 -15.65 1.23
N THR A 168 1.64 -16.49 0.60
CA THR A 168 1.98 -17.93 0.43
C THR A 168 3.11 -18.16 -0.56
N SER A 169 3.26 -17.32 -1.58
CA SER A 169 4.36 -17.39 -2.55
C SER A 169 5.69 -17.02 -1.89
N ASP A 170 5.73 -15.92 -1.12
CA ASP A 170 6.95 -15.51 -0.39
C ASP A 170 7.37 -16.57 0.64
N ALA A 171 6.42 -17.21 1.33
CA ALA A 171 6.72 -18.28 2.27
C ALA A 171 7.21 -19.58 1.59
N ALA A 172 6.85 -19.80 0.33
CA ALA A 172 7.29 -20.97 -0.42
C ALA A 172 8.70 -20.82 -1.02
N ASP A 173 9.14 -19.58 -1.24
CA ASP A 173 10.47 -19.25 -1.76
C ASP A 173 11.55 -19.15 -0.67
N ASP A 174 11.18 -19.30 0.62
CA ASP A 174 12.12 -19.29 1.73
C ASP A 174 12.88 -20.64 1.80
N PRO A 175 14.21 -20.67 1.50
CA PRO A 175 15.01 -21.90 1.48
C PRO A 175 15.28 -22.49 2.87
N THR A 176 14.69 -21.93 3.93
CA THR A 176 14.90 -22.38 5.33
C THR A 176 13.79 -23.30 5.85
N CYS A 177 12.81 -23.70 5.03
CA CYS A 177 11.80 -24.72 5.37
C CYS A 177 12.22 -26.13 4.97
#